data_7dc2f59855fd8adf9cbdf94486a5b1a7
#
_entry.id   7dc2f59855fd8adf9cbdf94486a5b1a7
#
_cell.length_a   1.000
_cell.length_b   1.000
_cell.length_c   1.000
_cell.angle_alpha   90.00
_cell.angle_beta   90.00
_cell.angle_gamma   90.00
#
_symmetry.space_group_name_H-M   'P 1'
#
loop_
_entity.id
_entity.type
_entity.pdbx_description
1 polymer ?
#
loop_
_entity_poly.entity_id
_entity_poly.type
_entity_poly.pdbx_seq_one_letter_code
_entity_poly.pdbx_strand_id
1 'polypeptide(L)'
;MLALLSDLHANARALDACLAHARASGATQYAILGDLVGYGPEPAAVLDTVMALAAEGAVVLRGNHDEATCAAPVARINDDIPTDEVSAQWTRGQITAQHRRFITQLPLSAQVGSSLVVHASADAPMEWHYVDTLHRAELCLKAATERPGVQQVFVGHIHRQRFYYRSSRSGLMEFEPVPGVAFPIPAQRHWLATVGSVGQPRDGDPRAMYALYDEATRRLVFHRVEYDHLAAAAAIRASGQPVFFATRLESGR
;
A
#
# COMPACT_ATOMS: atom_id res chain seq x y z
N MET A 1 12.50 8.80 -11.10
CA MET A 1 12.19 8.50 -9.69
C MET A 1 10.95 7.63 -9.63
N LEU A 2 10.94 6.64 -8.73
CA LEU A 2 9.84 5.68 -8.54
C LEU A 2 8.96 6.14 -7.38
N ALA A 3 7.69 6.40 -7.64
CA ALA A 3 6.67 6.61 -6.61
C ALA A 3 6.07 5.26 -6.18
N LEU A 4 6.05 5.01 -4.87
CA LEU A 4 5.58 3.79 -4.24
C LEU A 4 4.33 4.11 -3.42
N LEU A 5 3.18 3.67 -3.92
CA LEU A 5 1.87 3.86 -3.30
C LEU A 5 1.34 2.50 -2.84
N SER A 6 0.64 2.44 -1.73
CA SER A 6 0.02 1.20 -1.22
C SER A 6 -1.27 1.51 -0.49
N ASP A 7 -2.10 0.48 -0.33
CA ASP A 7 -3.28 0.57 0.54
C ASP A 7 -4.16 1.77 0.18
N LEU A 8 -4.60 1.79 -1.11
CA LEU A 8 -5.40 2.88 -1.69
C LEU A 8 -6.82 2.90 -1.12
N HIS A 9 -7.33 1.71 -0.80
CA HIS A 9 -8.58 1.50 -0.11
C HIS A 9 -9.74 2.34 -0.66
N ALA A 10 -9.93 2.29 -1.99
CA ALA A 10 -11.04 2.95 -2.65
C ALA A 10 -11.21 4.45 -2.29
N ASN A 11 -10.11 5.14 -1.93
CA ASN A 11 -10.08 6.56 -1.59
C ASN A 11 -9.51 7.36 -2.77
N ALA A 12 -10.38 7.71 -3.72
CA ALA A 12 -9.98 8.42 -4.94
C ALA A 12 -9.37 9.79 -4.63
N ARG A 13 -9.89 10.52 -3.63
CA ARG A 13 -9.38 11.84 -3.24
C ARG A 13 -7.94 11.79 -2.75
N ALA A 14 -7.62 10.80 -1.92
CA ALA A 14 -6.26 10.59 -1.42
C ALA A 14 -5.31 10.16 -2.55
N LEU A 15 -5.77 9.27 -3.43
CA LEU A 15 -5.01 8.83 -4.60
C LEU A 15 -4.67 9.99 -5.52
N ASP A 16 -5.66 10.82 -5.89
CA ASP A 16 -5.46 11.97 -6.77
C ASP A 16 -4.46 12.97 -6.18
N ALA A 17 -4.58 13.26 -4.88
CA ALA A 17 -3.65 14.14 -4.18
C ALA A 17 -2.21 13.57 -4.18
N CYS A 18 -2.05 12.29 -3.89
CA CYS A 18 -0.74 11.62 -3.92
C CYS A 18 -0.13 11.60 -5.32
N LEU A 19 -0.91 11.29 -6.36
CA LEU A 19 -0.44 11.29 -7.74
C LEU A 19 -0.02 12.68 -8.20
N ALA A 20 -0.80 13.71 -7.88
CA ALA A 20 -0.46 15.10 -8.19
C ALA A 20 0.85 15.51 -7.49
N HIS A 21 0.99 15.21 -6.19
CA HIS A 21 2.19 15.50 -5.41
C HIS A 21 3.41 14.73 -5.94
N ALA A 22 3.26 13.46 -6.26
CA ALA A 22 4.35 12.63 -6.79
C ALA A 22 4.86 13.16 -8.15
N ARG A 23 3.95 13.53 -9.06
CA ARG A 23 4.32 14.16 -10.35
C ARG A 23 5.08 15.47 -10.15
N ALA A 24 4.58 16.34 -9.27
CA ALA A 24 5.25 17.61 -8.93
C ALA A 24 6.63 17.39 -8.28
N SER A 25 6.80 16.27 -7.58
CA SER A 25 8.07 15.85 -6.96
C SER A 25 9.01 15.10 -7.92
N GLY A 26 8.65 14.98 -9.21
CA GLY A 26 9.49 14.39 -10.26
C GLY A 26 9.38 12.86 -10.40
N ALA A 27 8.30 12.25 -9.92
CA ALA A 27 8.02 10.84 -10.21
C ALA A 27 7.81 10.62 -11.71
N THR A 28 8.47 9.61 -12.26
CA THR A 28 8.37 9.18 -13.66
C THR A 28 7.96 7.72 -13.81
N GLN A 29 7.97 6.98 -12.71
CA GLN A 29 7.56 5.58 -12.62
C GLN A 29 6.71 5.40 -11.37
N TYR A 30 5.78 4.45 -11.42
CA TYR A 30 4.85 4.17 -10.33
C TYR A 30 4.83 2.68 -10.01
N ALA A 31 4.79 2.36 -8.71
CA ALA A 31 4.49 1.04 -8.20
C ALA A 31 3.35 1.14 -7.17
N ILE A 32 2.28 0.39 -7.39
CA ILE A 32 1.10 0.34 -6.54
C ILE A 32 1.07 -1.05 -5.89
N LEU A 33 1.27 -1.08 -4.58
CA LEU A 33 1.61 -2.29 -3.84
C LEU A 33 0.38 -3.08 -3.34
N GLY A 34 -0.80 -2.86 -3.92
CA GLY A 34 -2.01 -3.60 -3.58
C GLY A 34 -2.95 -2.87 -2.62
N ASP A 35 -4.02 -3.55 -2.23
CA ASP A 35 -5.17 -3.02 -1.52
C ASP A 35 -5.75 -1.79 -2.22
N LEU A 36 -6.09 -2.00 -3.49
CA LEU A 36 -6.69 -0.98 -4.36
C LEU A 36 -8.09 -0.62 -3.86
N VAL A 37 -8.80 -1.61 -3.34
CA VAL A 37 -10.18 -1.53 -2.89
C VAL A 37 -10.35 -1.89 -1.40
N GLY A 38 -11.59 -1.92 -0.94
CA GLY A 38 -11.92 -2.12 0.46
C GLY A 38 -12.01 -0.80 1.25
N TYR A 39 -12.86 -0.75 2.27
CA TYR A 39 -13.08 0.35 3.22
C TYR A 39 -13.64 1.66 2.63
N GLY A 40 -13.05 2.16 1.56
CA GLY A 40 -13.38 3.45 0.97
C GLY A 40 -14.60 3.42 0.05
N PRO A 41 -15.11 4.59 -0.34
CA PRO A 41 -16.42 4.70 -1.01
C PRO A 41 -16.34 4.68 -2.55
N GLU A 42 -15.14 4.74 -3.15
CA GLU A 42 -14.97 5.02 -4.59
C GLU A 42 -14.13 3.92 -5.30
N PRO A 43 -14.48 2.58 -5.15
CA PRO A 43 -13.63 1.52 -5.68
C PRO A 43 -13.53 1.52 -7.20
N ALA A 44 -14.60 1.86 -7.92
CA ALA A 44 -14.57 1.92 -9.39
C ALA A 44 -13.64 3.03 -9.88
N ALA A 45 -13.72 4.23 -9.30
CA ALA A 45 -12.88 5.37 -9.71
C ALA A 45 -11.38 5.09 -9.45
N VAL A 46 -11.06 4.48 -8.29
CA VAL A 46 -9.67 4.07 -7.98
C VAL A 46 -9.19 3.02 -8.99
N LEU A 47 -9.99 2.01 -9.29
CA LEU A 47 -9.61 0.98 -10.26
C LEU A 47 -9.43 1.53 -11.67
N ASP A 48 -10.32 2.44 -12.13
CA ASP A 48 -10.16 3.10 -13.43
C ASP A 48 -8.83 3.87 -13.52
N THR A 49 -8.49 4.63 -12.46
CA THR A 49 -7.21 5.35 -12.38
C THR A 49 -6.02 4.40 -12.38
N VAL A 50 -6.08 3.32 -11.59
CA VAL A 50 -4.98 2.33 -11.50
C VAL A 50 -4.81 1.56 -12.80
N MET A 51 -5.91 1.21 -13.48
CA MET A 51 -5.85 0.55 -14.79
C MET A 51 -5.22 1.46 -15.85
N ALA A 52 -5.51 2.76 -15.83
CA ALA A 52 -4.87 3.73 -16.72
C ALA A 52 -3.36 3.82 -16.45
N LEU A 53 -2.95 3.92 -15.18
CA LEU A 53 -1.53 3.90 -14.79
C LEU A 53 -0.82 2.61 -15.20
N ALA A 54 -1.48 1.45 -15.05
CA ALA A 54 -0.94 0.17 -15.48
C ALA A 54 -0.74 0.12 -17.01
N ALA A 55 -1.67 0.68 -17.78
CA ALA A 55 -1.53 0.79 -19.24
C ALA A 55 -0.37 1.72 -19.65
N GLU A 56 0.01 2.67 -18.79
CA GLU A 56 1.18 3.56 -18.96
C GLU A 56 2.47 2.93 -18.43
N GLY A 57 2.43 1.70 -17.90
CA GLY A 57 3.60 0.95 -17.44
C GLY A 57 3.84 0.97 -15.94
N ALA A 58 2.88 1.41 -15.13
CA ALA A 58 2.98 1.27 -13.68
C ALA A 58 2.94 -0.22 -13.27
N VAL A 59 3.75 -0.58 -12.29
CA VAL A 59 3.68 -1.88 -11.63
C VAL A 59 2.53 -1.87 -10.64
N VAL A 60 1.62 -2.83 -10.74
CA VAL A 60 0.47 -2.95 -9.84
C VAL A 60 0.43 -4.35 -9.25
N LEU A 61 0.27 -4.44 -7.94
CA LEU A 61 0.19 -5.70 -7.21
C LEU A 61 -1.22 -5.90 -6.66
N ARG A 62 -1.53 -7.14 -6.29
CA ARG A 62 -2.73 -7.53 -5.57
C ARG A 62 -2.45 -7.55 -4.07
N GLY A 63 -3.36 -6.93 -3.28
CA GLY A 63 -3.39 -7.02 -1.83
C GLY A 63 -4.47 -7.97 -1.32
N ASN A 64 -4.56 -8.14 0.00
CA ASN A 64 -5.54 -9.04 0.64
C ASN A 64 -6.99 -8.58 0.47
N HIS A 65 -7.25 -7.26 0.46
CA HIS A 65 -8.60 -6.74 0.21
C HIS A 65 -9.03 -6.90 -1.25
N ASP A 66 -8.10 -6.82 -2.17
CA ASP A 66 -8.30 -7.12 -3.59
C ASP A 66 -8.65 -8.60 -3.78
N GLU A 67 -7.89 -9.50 -3.13
CA GLU A 67 -8.16 -10.94 -3.10
C GLU A 67 -9.53 -11.25 -2.51
N ALA A 68 -9.85 -10.72 -1.31
CA ALA A 68 -11.13 -10.93 -0.63
C ALA A 68 -12.30 -10.43 -1.47
N THR A 69 -12.13 -9.30 -2.18
CA THR A 69 -13.17 -8.76 -3.07
C THR A 69 -13.46 -9.70 -4.25
N CYS A 70 -12.48 -10.42 -4.75
CA CYS A 70 -12.64 -11.35 -5.88
C CYS A 70 -12.96 -12.79 -5.47
N ALA A 71 -12.69 -13.17 -4.22
CA ALA A 71 -12.99 -14.48 -3.68
C ALA A 71 -14.51 -14.75 -3.56
N ALA A 72 -14.87 -16.02 -3.42
CA ALA A 72 -16.24 -16.38 -3.08
C ALA A 72 -16.62 -15.81 -1.69
N PRO A 73 -17.87 -15.34 -1.49
CA PRO A 73 -18.30 -14.84 -0.19
C PRO A 73 -18.08 -15.87 0.91
N VAL A 74 -17.54 -15.43 2.04
CA VAL A 74 -17.39 -16.30 3.22
C VAL A 74 -18.76 -16.54 3.83
N ALA A 75 -19.05 -17.80 4.17
CA ALA A 75 -20.29 -18.15 4.86
C ALA A 75 -20.35 -17.46 6.24
N ARG A 76 -21.56 -17.05 6.64
CA ARG A 76 -21.80 -16.48 7.97
C ARG A 76 -21.42 -17.49 9.05
N ILE A 77 -20.63 -17.07 10.01
CA ILE A 77 -20.36 -17.84 11.22
C ILE A 77 -21.14 -17.17 12.36
N ASN A 78 -22.10 -17.87 12.95
CA ASN A 78 -22.91 -17.38 14.09
C ASN A 78 -23.60 -16.01 13.85
N ASP A 79 -24.17 -15.77 12.66
CA ASP A 79 -24.82 -14.52 12.24
C ASP A 79 -23.92 -13.26 12.22
N ASP A 80 -22.64 -13.36 12.60
CA ASP A 80 -21.68 -12.28 12.49
C ASP A 80 -20.88 -12.39 11.19
N ILE A 81 -20.75 -11.26 10.48
CA ILE A 81 -19.89 -11.13 9.31
C ILE A 81 -18.68 -10.28 9.73
N PRO A 82 -17.44 -10.75 9.53
CA PRO A 82 -16.26 -9.93 9.79
C PRO A 82 -16.34 -8.60 9.03
N THR A 83 -15.90 -7.52 9.65
CA THR A 83 -15.99 -6.15 9.09
C THR A 83 -15.34 -6.04 7.72
N ASP A 84 -14.23 -6.76 7.50
CA ASP A 84 -13.53 -6.79 6.23
C ASP A 84 -14.34 -7.49 5.14
N GLU A 85 -15.07 -8.56 5.48
CA GLU A 85 -15.99 -9.24 4.54
C GLU A 85 -17.20 -8.36 4.21
N VAL A 86 -17.75 -7.59 5.18
CA VAL A 86 -18.80 -6.60 4.91
C VAL A 86 -18.32 -5.60 3.84
N SER A 87 -17.11 -5.10 3.99
CA SER A 87 -16.51 -4.20 3.02
C SER A 87 -16.28 -4.86 1.66
N ALA A 88 -15.76 -6.09 1.64
CA ALA A 88 -15.54 -6.83 0.40
C ALA A 88 -16.86 -7.11 -0.34
N GLN A 89 -17.92 -7.49 0.39
CA GLN A 89 -19.26 -7.72 -0.16
C GLN A 89 -19.84 -6.44 -0.77
N TRP A 90 -19.73 -5.31 -0.07
CA TRP A 90 -20.16 -4.02 -0.58
C TRP A 90 -19.40 -3.65 -1.85
N THR A 91 -18.06 -3.77 -1.83
CA THR A 91 -17.17 -3.46 -2.95
C THR A 91 -17.51 -4.30 -4.19
N ARG A 92 -17.82 -5.59 -4.03
CA ARG A 92 -18.23 -6.48 -5.13
C ARG A 92 -19.43 -5.93 -5.91
N GLY A 93 -20.34 -5.22 -5.24
CA GLY A 93 -21.51 -4.59 -5.84
C GLY A 93 -21.19 -3.29 -6.60
N GLN A 94 -20.04 -2.68 -6.35
CA GLN A 94 -19.65 -1.38 -6.93
C GLN A 94 -18.71 -1.51 -8.14
N ILE A 95 -18.10 -2.68 -8.36
CA ILE A 95 -17.10 -2.89 -9.41
C ILE A 95 -17.62 -3.72 -10.58
N THR A 96 -17.09 -3.44 -11.78
CA THR A 96 -17.47 -4.15 -13.01
C THR A 96 -16.77 -5.50 -13.15
N ALA A 97 -17.23 -6.32 -14.10
CA ALA A 97 -16.54 -7.55 -14.49
C ALA A 97 -15.12 -7.28 -15.04
N GLN A 98 -14.90 -6.12 -15.67
CA GLN A 98 -13.57 -5.72 -16.16
C GLN A 98 -12.62 -5.43 -14.99
N HIS A 99 -13.09 -4.71 -13.96
CA HIS A 99 -12.32 -4.45 -12.74
C HIS A 99 -11.92 -5.77 -12.05
N ARG A 100 -12.85 -6.72 -11.91
CA ARG A 100 -12.55 -8.03 -11.29
C ARG A 100 -11.51 -8.81 -12.09
N ARG A 101 -11.63 -8.84 -13.43
CA ARG A 101 -10.61 -9.49 -14.27
C ARG A 101 -9.24 -8.83 -14.11
N PHE A 102 -9.17 -7.51 -14.03
CA PHE A 102 -7.93 -6.80 -13.78
C PHE A 102 -7.31 -7.21 -12.44
N ILE A 103 -8.06 -7.15 -11.35
CA ILE A 103 -7.59 -7.53 -10.00
C ILE A 103 -7.07 -8.97 -9.98
N THR A 104 -7.82 -9.92 -10.55
CA THR A 104 -7.45 -11.35 -10.51
C THR A 104 -6.17 -11.68 -11.29
N GLN A 105 -5.77 -10.82 -12.22
CA GLN A 105 -4.54 -10.98 -13.01
C GLN A 105 -3.32 -10.32 -12.37
N LEU A 106 -3.50 -9.53 -11.32
CA LEU A 106 -2.40 -8.84 -10.66
C LEU A 106 -1.45 -9.82 -9.97
N PRO A 107 -0.12 -9.63 -10.11
CA PRO A 107 0.87 -10.42 -9.40
C PRO A 107 0.90 -10.05 -7.91
N LEU A 108 1.43 -10.94 -7.07
CA LEU A 108 1.64 -10.73 -5.64
C LEU A 108 2.94 -9.98 -5.33
N SER A 109 3.90 -10.04 -6.23
CA SER A 109 5.18 -9.33 -6.13
C SER A 109 5.75 -9.06 -7.50
N ALA A 110 6.58 -8.04 -7.62
CA ALA A 110 7.33 -7.71 -8.83
C ALA A 110 8.72 -7.17 -8.47
N GLN A 111 9.66 -7.27 -9.40
CA GLN A 111 10.96 -6.64 -9.27
C GLN A 111 11.04 -5.42 -10.17
N VAL A 112 11.46 -4.28 -9.60
CA VAL A 112 11.67 -3.02 -10.30
C VAL A 112 13.12 -2.60 -10.04
N GLY A 113 13.99 -2.72 -11.05
CA GLY A 113 15.42 -2.53 -10.86
C GLY A 113 15.99 -3.50 -9.81
N SER A 114 16.65 -2.97 -8.79
CA SER A 114 17.15 -3.74 -7.65
C SER A 114 16.15 -3.86 -6.48
N SER A 115 14.92 -3.36 -6.65
CA SER A 115 13.87 -3.38 -5.63
C SER A 115 12.88 -4.51 -5.85
N LEU A 116 12.57 -5.28 -4.81
CA LEU A 116 11.36 -6.11 -4.76
C LEU A 116 10.22 -5.26 -4.22
N VAL A 117 9.07 -5.30 -4.88
CA VAL A 117 7.81 -4.75 -4.36
C VAL A 117 6.85 -5.89 -4.05
N VAL A 118 6.21 -5.86 -2.90
CA VAL A 118 5.25 -6.85 -2.44
C VAL A 118 4.23 -6.17 -1.53
N HIS A 119 2.97 -6.64 -1.51
CA HIS A 119 1.96 -5.98 -0.68
C HIS A 119 2.27 -6.13 0.82
N ALA A 120 2.40 -7.35 1.31
CA ALA A 120 2.62 -7.64 2.72
C ALA A 120 4.05 -8.11 2.99
N SER A 121 4.37 -9.39 2.85
CA SER A 121 5.71 -9.91 3.13
C SER A 121 6.22 -10.82 2.02
N ALA A 122 7.54 -10.79 1.77
CA ALA A 122 8.18 -11.58 0.72
C ALA A 122 8.32 -13.07 1.08
N ASP A 123 8.29 -13.42 2.37
CA ASP A 123 8.48 -14.78 2.87
C ASP A 123 7.25 -15.70 2.71
N ALA A 124 6.09 -15.17 2.52
CA ALA A 124 4.88 -15.91 2.15
C ALA A 124 3.81 -14.90 1.67
N PRO A 125 3.87 -14.41 0.42
CA PRO A 125 3.04 -13.28 -0.02
C PRO A 125 1.52 -13.53 0.12
N MET A 126 1.04 -14.77 0.04
CA MET A 126 -0.38 -15.12 0.20
C MET A 126 -0.85 -15.24 1.65
N GLU A 127 0.07 -15.25 2.62
CA GLU A 127 -0.27 -15.32 4.04
C GLU A 127 -0.50 -13.94 4.65
N TRP A 128 -0.24 -12.89 3.91
CA TRP A 128 -0.48 -11.49 4.27
C TRP A 128 0.13 -11.09 5.63
N HIS A 129 1.35 -11.58 5.92
CA HIS A 129 2.02 -11.30 7.19
C HIS A 129 2.32 -9.81 7.35
N TYR A 130 1.96 -9.24 8.51
CA TYR A 130 2.32 -7.88 8.88
C TYR A 130 3.83 -7.74 9.13
N VAL A 131 4.48 -6.80 8.46
CA VAL A 131 5.89 -6.45 8.70
C VAL A 131 5.95 -5.30 9.71
N ASP A 132 5.56 -5.58 10.94
CA ASP A 132 5.39 -4.64 12.05
C ASP A 132 6.37 -4.87 13.21
N THR A 133 7.23 -5.89 13.11
CA THR A 133 8.27 -6.21 14.08
C THR A 133 9.61 -6.46 13.39
N LEU A 134 10.72 -6.29 14.12
CA LEU A 134 12.07 -6.60 13.61
C LEU A 134 12.17 -8.04 13.11
N HIS A 135 11.53 -8.99 13.81
CA HIS A 135 11.52 -10.39 13.39
C HIS A 135 10.84 -10.60 12.03
N ARG A 136 9.67 -10.01 11.82
CA ARG A 136 8.95 -10.08 10.54
C ARG A 136 9.70 -9.36 9.42
N ALA A 137 10.29 -8.21 9.71
CA ALA A 137 11.13 -7.48 8.76
C ALA A 137 12.37 -8.32 8.35
N GLU A 138 12.98 -9.05 9.29
CA GLU A 138 14.11 -9.95 9.01
C GLU A 138 13.71 -11.11 8.08
N LEU A 139 12.57 -11.77 8.32
CA LEU A 139 12.06 -12.85 7.47
C LEU A 139 11.75 -12.34 6.05
N CYS A 140 11.04 -11.22 5.95
CA CYS A 140 10.71 -10.59 4.67
C CYS A 140 11.98 -10.22 3.89
N LEU A 141 12.93 -9.54 4.53
CA LEU A 141 14.16 -9.11 3.90
C LEU A 141 15.02 -10.29 3.43
N LYS A 142 15.12 -11.35 4.26
CA LYS A 142 15.83 -12.57 3.90
C LYS A 142 15.24 -13.22 2.66
N ALA A 143 13.93 -13.47 2.64
CA ALA A 143 13.26 -14.08 1.49
C ALA A 143 13.37 -13.24 0.21
N ALA A 144 13.32 -11.92 0.34
CA ALA A 144 13.49 -11.02 -0.80
C ALA A 144 14.90 -11.08 -1.38
N THR A 145 15.92 -11.08 -0.53
CA THR A 145 17.34 -11.04 -0.96
C THR A 145 17.87 -12.40 -1.45
N GLU A 146 17.11 -13.47 -1.31
CA GLU A 146 17.35 -14.75 -1.99
C GLU A 146 17.07 -14.66 -3.50
N ARG A 147 16.33 -13.64 -3.95
CA ARG A 147 16.07 -13.40 -5.38
C ARG A 147 17.26 -12.70 -6.02
N PRO A 148 17.72 -13.15 -7.19
CA PRO A 148 18.87 -12.55 -7.87
C PRO A 148 18.67 -11.06 -8.14
N GLY A 149 19.66 -10.24 -7.78
CA GLY A 149 19.67 -8.80 -8.03
C GLY A 149 18.84 -7.94 -7.08
N VAL A 150 18.10 -8.54 -6.14
CA VAL A 150 17.34 -7.78 -5.14
C VAL A 150 18.25 -7.30 -4.01
N GLN A 151 18.21 -6.00 -3.75
CA GLN A 151 18.95 -5.35 -2.65
C GLN A 151 18.02 -4.78 -1.58
N GLN A 152 16.80 -4.40 -1.96
CA GLN A 152 15.81 -3.76 -1.10
C GLN A 152 14.40 -4.24 -1.36
N VAL A 153 13.53 -4.03 -0.37
CA VAL A 153 12.12 -4.40 -0.41
C VAL A 153 11.26 -3.23 -0.02
N PHE A 154 10.19 -3.00 -0.77
CA PHE A 154 9.11 -2.10 -0.40
C PHE A 154 7.84 -2.89 -0.14
N VAL A 155 7.19 -2.61 0.99
CA VAL A 155 5.95 -3.25 1.43
C VAL A 155 4.91 -2.23 1.88
N GLY A 156 3.62 -2.60 1.83
CA GLY A 156 2.48 -1.86 2.35
C GLY A 156 1.87 -2.52 3.59
N HIS A 157 0.57 -2.73 3.55
CA HIS A 157 -0.26 -3.56 4.45
C HIS A 157 -0.37 -3.10 5.91
N ILE A 158 0.69 -2.58 6.53
CA ILE A 158 0.65 -2.12 7.93
C ILE A 158 0.12 -0.68 8.09
N HIS A 159 -0.08 0.07 6.99
CA HIS A 159 -0.53 1.46 6.95
C HIS A 159 0.31 2.43 7.79
N ARG A 160 1.59 2.12 7.95
CA ARG A 160 2.57 2.95 8.67
C ARG A 160 3.87 3.03 7.89
N GLN A 161 4.56 4.14 8.00
CA GLN A 161 5.88 4.32 7.39
C GLN A 161 6.96 3.90 8.36
N ARG A 162 7.80 2.92 7.97
CA ARG A 162 8.94 2.40 8.73
C ARG A 162 10.10 2.13 7.80
N PHE A 163 11.30 2.20 8.33
CA PHE A 163 12.51 1.83 7.61
C PHE A 163 13.35 0.86 8.43
N TYR A 164 13.68 -0.27 7.85
CA TYR A 164 14.48 -1.32 8.47
C TYR A 164 15.78 -1.50 7.69
N TYR A 165 16.90 -1.50 8.35
CA TYR A 165 18.20 -1.65 7.71
C TYR A 165 19.14 -2.52 8.54
N ARG A 166 20.01 -3.28 7.86
CA ARG A 166 20.98 -4.12 8.52
C ARG A 166 22.19 -3.29 8.98
N SER A 167 22.39 -3.22 10.28
CA SER A 167 23.57 -2.61 10.88
C SER A 167 24.75 -3.58 10.78
N SER A 168 25.97 -3.04 10.69
CA SER A 168 27.20 -3.84 10.73
C SER A 168 27.52 -4.44 12.12
N ARG A 169 26.90 -3.93 13.18
CA ARG A 169 27.18 -4.29 14.59
C ARG A 169 26.00 -4.86 15.36
N SER A 170 24.79 -4.47 15.02
CA SER A 170 23.59 -4.66 15.87
C SER A 170 22.48 -5.48 15.23
N GLY A 171 22.71 -6.14 14.08
CA GLY A 171 21.64 -6.85 13.36
C GLY A 171 20.71 -5.91 12.62
N LEU A 172 19.42 -6.27 12.53
CA LEU A 172 18.40 -5.41 11.90
C LEU A 172 17.99 -4.29 12.86
N MET A 173 17.95 -3.07 12.35
CA MET A 173 17.54 -1.87 13.07
C MET A 173 16.32 -1.25 12.39
N GLU A 174 15.52 -0.55 13.17
CA GLU A 174 14.31 0.14 12.72
C GLU A 174 14.38 1.63 13.08
N PHE A 175 13.81 2.48 12.21
CA PHE A 175 13.50 3.85 12.59
C PHE A 175 12.23 4.34 11.88
N GLU A 176 11.59 5.32 12.47
CA GLU A 176 10.46 6.04 11.89
C GLU A 176 10.96 7.22 11.07
N PRO A 177 10.70 7.26 9.74
CA PRO A 177 11.20 8.33 8.90
C PRO A 177 10.45 9.65 9.16
N VAL A 178 11.18 10.76 9.02
CA VAL A 178 10.58 12.10 9.07
C VAL A 178 10.03 12.45 7.69
N PRO A 179 8.72 12.74 7.56
CA PRO A 179 8.12 13.07 6.28
C PRO A 179 8.77 14.28 5.60
N GLY A 180 8.96 14.19 4.28
CA GLY A 180 9.60 15.24 3.48
C GLY A 180 11.12 15.31 3.58
N VAL A 181 11.74 14.54 4.48
CA VAL A 181 13.19 14.51 4.65
C VAL A 181 13.78 13.36 3.83
N ALA A 182 14.62 13.72 2.85
CA ALA A 182 15.35 12.74 2.08
C ALA A 182 16.53 12.19 2.88
N PHE A 183 16.66 10.86 2.95
CA PHE A 183 17.82 10.25 3.56
C PHE A 183 18.57 9.35 2.56
N PRO A 184 19.92 9.29 2.66
CA PRO A 184 20.72 8.47 1.78
C PRO A 184 20.62 7.00 2.16
N ILE A 185 20.49 6.14 1.15
CA ILE A 185 20.49 4.70 1.33
C ILE A 185 21.89 4.14 1.08
N PRO A 186 22.50 3.40 2.02
CA PRO A 186 23.81 2.81 1.84
C PRO A 186 23.84 1.78 0.70
N ALA A 187 24.84 1.90 -0.18
CA ALA A 187 25.00 1.10 -1.40
C ALA A 187 25.08 -0.42 -1.20
N GLN A 188 25.61 -0.86 -0.05
CA GLN A 188 25.99 -2.25 0.19
C GLN A 188 25.19 -2.90 1.32
N ARG A 189 24.02 -2.36 1.64
CA ARG A 189 23.20 -2.89 2.72
C ARG A 189 21.81 -3.26 2.21
N HIS A 190 21.35 -4.41 2.61
CA HIS A 190 19.95 -4.78 2.45
C HIS A 190 19.08 -4.00 3.42
N TRP A 191 17.93 -3.54 2.95
CA TRP A 191 16.97 -2.78 3.74
C TRP A 191 15.54 -3.01 3.25
N LEU A 192 14.60 -2.68 4.10
CA LEU A 192 13.17 -2.76 3.84
C LEU A 192 12.50 -1.45 4.24
N ALA A 193 11.53 -1.00 3.46
CA ALA A 193 10.69 0.13 3.79
C ALA A 193 9.20 -0.25 3.70
N THR A 194 8.43 0.07 4.73
CA THR A 194 6.97 0.08 4.64
C THR A 194 6.54 1.45 4.19
N VAL A 195 5.80 1.54 3.07
CA VAL A 195 5.54 2.82 2.40
C VAL A 195 4.35 3.60 2.99
N GLY A 196 3.60 2.96 3.88
CA GLY A 196 2.39 3.52 4.47
C GLY A 196 1.16 3.31 3.58
N SER A 197 0.07 3.99 3.90
CA SER A 197 -1.20 3.89 3.20
C SER A 197 -1.60 5.23 2.57
N VAL A 198 -2.00 5.20 1.30
CA VAL A 198 -2.62 6.33 0.63
C VAL A 198 -4.02 6.57 1.20
N GLY A 199 -4.83 5.52 1.28
CA GLY A 199 -6.27 5.62 1.52
C GLY A 199 -6.70 5.60 2.98
N GLN A 200 -5.91 4.96 3.89
CA GLN A 200 -6.29 4.80 5.29
C GLN A 200 -5.07 4.73 6.22
N PRO A 201 -4.37 5.84 6.48
CA PRO A 201 -3.27 5.91 7.46
C PRO A 201 -3.71 5.45 8.86
N ARG A 202 -2.78 4.80 9.62
CA ARG A 202 -3.07 4.22 10.96
C ARG A 202 -2.06 4.60 12.04
N ASP A 203 -1.53 5.81 12.01
CA ASP A 203 -0.55 6.29 12.99
C ASP A 203 -0.94 7.61 13.68
N GLY A 204 -2.22 7.99 13.55
CA GLY A 204 -2.79 9.18 14.18
C GLY A 204 -2.73 10.45 13.33
N ASP A 205 -2.23 10.35 12.08
CA ASP A 205 -2.20 11.44 11.11
C ASP A 205 -3.02 11.04 9.88
N PRO A 206 -4.15 11.73 9.56
CA PRO A 206 -5.02 11.38 8.44
C PRO A 206 -4.46 11.69 7.07
N ARG A 207 -3.31 12.39 6.97
CA ARG A 207 -2.68 12.71 5.67
C ARG A 207 -2.22 11.45 4.95
N ALA A 208 -2.52 11.37 3.64
CA ALA A 208 -2.14 10.25 2.81
C ALA A 208 -0.63 10.03 2.77
N MET A 209 -0.20 8.76 2.74
CA MET A 209 1.21 8.38 2.74
C MET A 209 1.63 7.80 1.39
N TYR A 210 2.85 8.13 0.95
CA TYR A 210 3.55 7.41 -0.10
C TYR A 210 5.06 7.58 0.06
N ALA A 211 5.87 6.83 -0.69
CA ALA A 211 7.31 7.01 -0.73
C ALA A 211 7.81 7.32 -2.15
N LEU A 212 8.89 8.09 -2.24
CA LEU A 212 9.56 8.42 -3.49
C LEU A 212 11.01 7.94 -3.43
N TYR A 213 11.38 7.04 -4.32
CA TYR A 213 12.72 6.45 -4.38
C TYR A 213 13.45 6.84 -5.67
N ASP A 214 14.65 7.36 -5.50
CA ASP A 214 15.57 7.59 -6.59
C ASP A 214 16.75 6.60 -6.50
N GLU A 215 16.70 5.57 -7.35
CA GLU A 215 17.74 4.53 -7.39
C GLU A 215 19.09 5.09 -7.82
N ALA A 216 19.12 6.07 -8.73
CA ALA A 216 20.35 6.64 -9.25
C ALA A 216 21.13 7.42 -8.19
N THR A 217 20.41 8.23 -7.39
CA THR A 217 21.02 9.00 -6.29
C THR A 217 20.92 8.28 -4.95
N ARG A 218 20.24 7.12 -4.88
CA ARG A 218 19.99 6.33 -3.67
C ARG A 218 19.37 7.15 -2.55
N ARG A 219 18.32 7.88 -2.88
CA ARG A 219 17.59 8.71 -1.92
C ARG A 219 16.17 8.20 -1.78
N LEU A 220 15.73 8.05 -0.56
CA LEU A 220 14.35 7.70 -0.22
C LEU A 220 13.72 8.87 0.55
N VAL A 221 12.51 9.24 0.17
CA VAL A 221 11.70 10.27 0.83
C VAL A 221 10.33 9.68 1.13
N PHE A 222 9.90 9.78 2.37
CA PHE A 222 8.53 9.48 2.74
C PHE A 222 7.70 10.75 2.74
N HIS A 223 6.50 10.70 2.23
CA HIS A 223 5.63 11.87 2.10
C HIS A 223 4.33 11.69 2.88
N ARG A 224 3.83 12.82 3.37
CA ARG A 224 2.48 13.01 3.92
C ARG A 224 1.78 14.07 3.10
N VAL A 225 0.67 13.71 2.47
CA VAL A 225 -0.03 14.57 1.53
C VAL A 225 -1.39 14.91 2.10
N GLU A 226 -1.67 16.19 2.21
CA GLU A 226 -2.98 16.69 2.62
C GLU A 226 -4.01 16.44 1.51
N TYR A 227 -5.20 16.03 1.91
CA TYR A 227 -6.38 15.89 1.06
C TYR A 227 -7.63 16.09 1.92
N ASP A 228 -8.79 16.22 1.31
CA ASP A 228 -10.05 16.39 2.05
C ASP A 228 -10.52 15.05 2.63
N HIS A 229 -9.88 14.62 3.72
CA HIS A 229 -10.20 13.38 4.42
C HIS A 229 -11.57 13.41 5.09
N LEU A 230 -12.08 14.61 5.45
CA LEU A 230 -13.42 14.75 6.02
C LEU A 230 -14.50 14.52 4.97
N ALA A 231 -14.31 15.03 3.73
CA ALA A 231 -15.20 14.72 2.63
C ALA A 231 -15.17 13.24 2.24
N ALA A 232 -13.98 12.60 2.27
CA ALA A 232 -13.84 11.16 2.05
C ALA A 232 -14.58 10.36 3.14
N ALA A 233 -14.43 10.72 4.41
CA ALA A 233 -15.17 10.10 5.52
C ALA A 233 -16.70 10.30 5.41
N ALA A 234 -17.15 11.49 5.01
CA ALA A 234 -18.56 11.75 4.74
C ALA A 234 -19.11 10.87 3.60
N ALA A 235 -18.32 10.66 2.54
CA ALA A 235 -18.68 9.77 1.45
C ALA A 235 -18.79 8.30 1.89
N ILE A 236 -17.92 7.82 2.80
CA ILE A 236 -18.03 6.49 3.41
C ILE A 236 -19.37 6.38 4.15
N ARG A 237 -19.75 7.36 4.98
CA ARG A 237 -21.04 7.35 5.69
C ARG A 237 -22.23 7.32 4.72
N ALA A 238 -22.15 8.11 3.65
CA ALA A 238 -23.21 8.16 2.64
C ALA A 238 -23.33 6.88 1.82
N SER A 239 -22.28 6.08 1.71
CA SER A 239 -22.26 4.82 0.95
C SER A 239 -22.98 3.67 1.65
N GLY A 240 -23.33 3.81 2.94
CA GLY A 240 -23.94 2.76 3.74
C GLY A 240 -22.94 1.72 4.28
N GLN A 241 -21.64 1.93 4.09
CA GLN A 241 -20.60 1.09 4.72
C GLN A 241 -20.54 1.34 6.24
N PRO A 242 -19.91 0.44 7.02
CA PRO A 242 -19.76 0.60 8.46
C PRO A 242 -19.12 1.96 8.82
N VAL A 243 -19.76 2.70 9.73
CA VAL A 243 -19.34 4.03 10.19
C VAL A 243 -17.90 4.00 10.74
N PHE A 244 -17.47 2.87 11.24
CA PHE A 244 -16.12 2.62 11.72
C PHE A 244 -15.04 3.02 10.71
N PHE A 245 -15.21 2.75 9.41
CA PHE A 245 -14.23 3.13 8.39
C PHE A 245 -14.10 4.65 8.23
N ALA A 246 -15.23 5.38 8.32
CA ALA A 246 -15.20 6.84 8.29
C ALA A 246 -14.49 7.42 9.53
N THR A 247 -14.78 6.89 10.73
CA THR A 247 -14.13 7.33 11.97
C THR A 247 -12.62 7.08 11.96
N ARG A 248 -12.20 5.94 11.43
CA ARG A 248 -10.77 5.64 11.22
C ARG A 248 -10.09 6.68 10.35
N LEU A 249 -10.73 7.03 9.24
CA LEU A 249 -10.17 7.99 8.29
C LEU A 249 -10.04 9.39 8.91
N GLU A 250 -11.05 9.81 9.69
CA GLU A 250 -11.02 11.12 10.39
C GLU A 250 -9.90 11.21 11.42
N SER A 251 -9.61 10.09 12.10
CA SER A 251 -8.63 10.05 13.19
C SER A 251 -7.24 9.57 12.77
N GLY A 252 -7.11 9.02 11.56
CA GLY A 252 -5.87 8.38 11.10
C GLY A 252 -5.51 7.12 11.91
N ARG A 253 -6.51 6.30 12.34
CA ARG A 253 -6.30 5.17 13.27
C ARG A 253 -6.95 3.88 12.80
#